data_61eb140cd3dd1d5f308cf6babfc37b75
#
_entry.id   61eb140cd3dd1d5f308cf6babfc37b75
#
_cell.length_a   1.000
_cell.length_b   1.000
_cell.length_c   1.000
_cell.angle_alpha   90.00
_cell.angle_beta   90.00
_cell.angle_gamma   90.00
#
_symmetry.space_group_name_H-M   'P 1'
#
loop_
_entity.id
_entity.type
_entity.pdbx_description
1 polymer ?
#
loop_
_entity_poly.entity_id
_entity_poly.type
_entity_poly.pdbx_seq_one_letter_code
_entity_poly.pdbx_strand_id
1 'polypeptide(L)'
;MIEQVKEYEIQEDNQRGEAKETDRADKQFAKLERENRLLEKKSEDHQVFNNVFDMPTLMAITKLIDNGRIKSVKSQFGSGKESQVFLADAPDGSLLALKIYLTVSAEFKKRLQYIQGDRRFSKTKSDVRSLVSMWANKEYKNLQSAYRSGVSVPAPVFVKRNLLFMKFIGDSEGNAEVILAHSPSVSLDDYNEIIEQIRLLYQKAALVHADLSEYNIFKTRAGKIVLFDFGSAVETQHPNAKQFLVRDIVNINRFFEKKGIDVLDVNSVMKKVCGTDQTDFSASISNIHFQSELENCDGYGSSN
;
A
#
# COMPACT_ATOMS: atom_id res chain seq x y z
N MET A 1 -22.41 14.97 43.62
CA MET A 1 -22.45 13.57 44.11
C MET A 1 -23.26 12.63 43.20
N ILE A 2 -24.47 13.00 42.75
CA ILE A 2 -25.30 12.16 41.88
C ILE A 2 -24.75 12.07 40.45
N GLU A 3 -24.13 13.12 39.93
CA GLU A 3 -23.51 13.11 38.59
C GLU A 3 -22.23 12.26 38.51
N GLN A 4 -21.40 12.29 39.54
CA GLN A 4 -20.18 11.48 39.62
C GLN A 4 -20.49 9.97 39.71
N VAL A 5 -21.59 9.59 40.37
CA VAL A 5 -22.01 8.16 40.43
C VAL A 5 -22.51 7.67 39.07
N LYS A 6 -23.20 8.52 38.32
CA LYS A 6 -23.65 8.18 36.96
C LYS A 6 -22.49 8.05 35.95
N GLU A 7 -21.45 8.87 36.06
CA GLU A 7 -20.25 8.69 35.21
C GLU A 7 -19.50 7.41 35.56
N TYR A 8 -19.42 6.99 36.79
CA TYR A 8 -18.81 5.73 37.22
C TYR A 8 -19.61 4.50 36.71
N GLU A 9 -20.93 4.53 36.80
CA GLU A 9 -21.80 3.45 36.31
C GLU A 9 -21.72 3.31 34.77
N ILE A 10 -21.62 4.41 34.01
CA ILE A 10 -21.44 4.40 32.56
C ILE A 10 -20.06 3.87 32.18
N GLN A 11 -19.01 4.15 32.97
CA GLN A 11 -17.67 3.61 32.73
C GLN A 11 -17.58 2.11 33.03
N GLU A 12 -18.23 1.63 34.11
CA GLU A 12 -18.26 0.18 34.42
C GLU A 12 -19.09 -0.63 33.38
N ASP A 13 -20.20 -0.10 32.89
CA ASP A 13 -21.00 -0.76 31.85
C ASP A 13 -20.28 -0.80 30.49
N ASN A 14 -19.53 0.25 30.15
CA ASN A 14 -18.67 0.26 28.96
C ASN A 14 -17.52 -0.76 29.09
N GLN A 15 -16.84 -0.84 30.23
CA GLN A 15 -15.78 -1.81 30.49
C GLN A 15 -16.30 -3.26 30.50
N ARG A 16 -17.50 -3.51 31.04
CA ARG A 16 -18.16 -4.83 31.00
C ARG A 16 -18.63 -5.19 29.59
N GLY A 17 -19.03 -4.23 28.78
CA GLY A 17 -19.37 -4.40 27.37
C GLY A 17 -18.14 -4.78 26.55
N GLU A 18 -17.05 -4.06 26.71
CA GLU A 18 -15.76 -4.33 26.04
C GLU A 18 -15.17 -5.69 26.45
N ALA A 19 -15.22 -6.06 27.73
CA ALA A 19 -14.74 -7.37 28.21
C ALA A 19 -15.53 -8.55 27.65
N LYS A 20 -16.86 -8.43 27.51
CA LYS A 20 -17.71 -9.46 26.88
C LYS A 20 -17.49 -9.57 25.37
N GLU A 21 -17.22 -8.46 24.70
CA GLU A 21 -16.93 -8.42 23.27
C GLU A 21 -15.55 -9.02 22.98
N THR A 22 -14.57 -8.80 23.86
CA THR A 22 -13.23 -9.41 23.81
C THR A 22 -13.28 -10.93 24.02
N ASP A 23 -14.00 -11.42 25.04
CA ASP A 23 -14.13 -12.86 25.31
C ASP A 23 -14.86 -13.62 24.17
N ARG A 24 -15.84 -12.98 23.52
CA ARG A 24 -16.48 -13.53 22.31
C ARG A 24 -15.52 -13.56 21.12
N ALA A 25 -14.71 -12.53 20.95
CA ALA A 25 -13.73 -12.46 19.88
C ALA A 25 -12.65 -13.53 20.05
N ASP A 26 -12.14 -13.72 21.27
CA ASP A 26 -11.15 -14.73 21.60
C ASP A 26 -11.66 -16.15 21.32
N LYS A 27 -12.90 -16.44 21.68
CA LYS A 27 -13.53 -17.75 21.42
C LYS A 27 -13.74 -18.00 19.92
N GLN A 28 -14.16 -16.97 19.15
CA GLN A 28 -14.29 -17.07 17.69
C GLN A 28 -12.92 -17.22 17.00
N PHE A 29 -11.92 -16.51 17.48
CA PHE A 29 -10.55 -16.60 16.99
C PHE A 29 -9.98 -18.00 17.21
N ALA A 30 -10.09 -18.54 18.43
CA ALA A 30 -9.68 -19.90 18.78
C ALA A 30 -10.40 -20.99 17.95
N LYS A 31 -11.65 -20.74 17.55
CA LYS A 31 -12.41 -21.63 16.66
C LYS A 31 -11.82 -21.63 15.25
N LEU A 32 -11.54 -20.46 14.68
CA LEU A 32 -10.99 -20.33 13.32
C LEU A 32 -9.55 -20.89 13.24
N GLU A 33 -8.77 -20.76 14.31
CA GLU A 33 -7.45 -21.42 14.42
C GLU A 33 -7.59 -22.95 14.42
N ARG A 34 -8.53 -23.53 15.19
CA ARG A 34 -8.78 -24.99 15.19
C ARG A 34 -9.26 -25.50 13.83
N GLU A 35 -10.01 -24.70 13.09
CA GLU A 35 -10.51 -25.05 11.76
C GLU A 35 -9.47 -24.80 10.66
N ASN A 36 -8.22 -24.40 10.98
CA ASN A 36 -7.15 -24.00 10.04
C ASN A 36 -7.60 -22.94 9.02
N ARG A 37 -8.57 -22.09 9.40
CA ARG A 37 -9.09 -20.99 8.54
C ARG A 37 -8.35 -19.67 8.77
N LEU A 38 -7.56 -19.59 9.84
CA LEU A 38 -6.62 -18.52 10.14
C LEU A 38 -5.23 -19.15 10.25
N LEU A 39 -4.35 -18.84 9.29
CA LEU A 39 -2.97 -19.30 9.20
C LEU A 39 -2.80 -20.83 9.09
N GLU A 40 -2.16 -21.29 8.04
CA GLU A 40 -1.58 -22.62 7.98
C GLU A 40 -0.47 -22.74 9.03
N LYS A 41 -0.46 -23.86 9.76
CA LYS A 41 0.43 -24.15 10.90
C LYS A 41 1.92 -24.03 10.56
N LYS A 42 2.46 -22.80 10.55
CA LYS A 42 3.87 -22.56 10.85
C LYS A 42 3.91 -21.75 12.14
N SER A 43 4.51 -22.27 13.19
CA SER A 43 4.49 -21.71 14.55
C SER A 43 5.00 -20.27 14.65
N GLU A 44 5.83 -19.81 13.72
CA GLU A 44 6.38 -18.47 13.66
C GLU A 44 5.36 -17.44 13.13
N ASP A 45 4.54 -17.81 12.14
CA ASP A 45 3.51 -16.92 11.54
C ASP A 45 2.38 -16.61 12.55
N HIS A 46 2.06 -17.56 13.45
CA HIS A 46 1.07 -17.35 14.52
C HIS A 46 1.49 -16.33 15.56
N GLN A 47 2.78 -16.31 15.95
CA GLN A 47 3.29 -15.31 16.90
C GLN A 47 3.29 -13.91 16.30
N VAL A 48 3.64 -13.77 15.02
CA VAL A 48 3.61 -12.49 14.31
C VAL A 48 2.18 -11.98 14.19
N PHE A 49 1.22 -12.85 13.83
CA PHE A 49 -0.18 -12.47 13.67
C PHE A 49 -0.81 -11.96 14.97
N ASN A 50 -0.59 -12.65 16.09
CA ASN A 50 -1.17 -12.29 17.39
C ASN A 50 -0.48 -11.08 18.04
N ASN A 51 0.81 -10.84 17.73
CA ASN A 51 1.57 -9.74 18.33
C ASN A 51 1.47 -8.44 17.55
N VAL A 52 1.02 -8.48 16.29
CA VAL A 52 1.06 -7.33 15.35
C VAL A 52 -0.32 -6.71 15.14
N PHE A 53 -1.40 -7.47 15.29
CA PHE A 53 -2.75 -6.96 15.03
C PHE A 53 -3.51 -6.65 16.31
N ASP A 54 -4.15 -5.48 16.30
CA ASP A 54 -5.09 -5.13 17.35
C ASP A 54 -6.38 -5.97 17.24
N MET A 55 -7.06 -6.15 18.37
CA MET A 55 -8.29 -6.95 18.47
C MET A 55 -9.37 -6.50 17.46
N PRO A 56 -9.61 -5.20 17.20
CA PRO A 56 -10.57 -4.77 16.18
C PRO A 56 -10.22 -5.23 14.76
N THR A 57 -8.93 -5.36 14.41
CA THR A 57 -8.48 -5.89 13.12
C THR A 57 -8.79 -7.38 13.01
N LEU A 58 -8.48 -8.16 14.06
CA LEU A 58 -8.78 -9.58 14.14
C LEU A 58 -10.30 -9.85 14.04
N MET A 59 -11.12 -9.09 14.78
CA MET A 59 -12.58 -9.17 14.69
C MET A 59 -13.11 -8.84 13.29
N ALA A 60 -12.49 -7.88 12.59
CA ALA A 60 -12.91 -7.54 11.23
C ALA A 60 -12.61 -8.70 10.26
N ILE A 61 -11.44 -9.35 10.38
CA ILE A 61 -11.08 -10.53 9.57
C ILE A 61 -12.05 -11.69 9.87
N THR A 62 -12.28 -12.00 11.15
CA THR A 62 -13.23 -13.05 11.56
C THR A 62 -14.62 -12.83 10.96
N LYS A 63 -15.16 -11.60 11.07
CA LYS A 63 -16.46 -11.25 10.46
C LYS A 63 -16.48 -11.42 8.94
N LEU A 64 -15.37 -11.17 8.25
CA LEU A 64 -15.27 -11.39 6.80
C LEU A 64 -15.29 -12.88 6.44
N ILE A 65 -14.65 -13.72 7.26
CA ILE A 65 -14.68 -15.18 7.10
C ILE A 65 -16.09 -15.73 7.37
N ASP A 66 -16.73 -15.34 8.48
CA ASP A 66 -18.06 -15.80 8.87
C ASP A 66 -19.14 -15.40 7.85
N ASN A 67 -18.98 -14.22 7.24
CA ASN A 67 -19.89 -13.73 6.19
C ASN A 67 -19.55 -14.29 4.79
N GLY A 68 -18.58 -15.19 4.66
CA GLY A 68 -18.19 -15.80 3.41
C GLY A 68 -17.58 -14.82 2.39
N ARG A 69 -17.05 -13.68 2.84
CA ARG A 69 -16.38 -12.70 1.98
C ARG A 69 -14.95 -13.14 1.60
N ILE A 70 -14.32 -13.88 2.51
CA ILE A 70 -13.09 -14.61 2.31
C ILE A 70 -13.24 -16.00 2.96
N LYS A 71 -12.47 -16.97 2.48
CA LYS A 71 -12.50 -18.34 3.03
C LYS A 71 -11.52 -18.48 4.18
N SER A 72 -10.29 -17.98 4.02
CA SER A 72 -9.21 -18.09 4.99
C SER A 72 -8.17 -16.98 4.78
N VAL A 73 -7.34 -16.75 5.78
CA VAL A 73 -6.09 -15.98 5.69
C VAL A 73 -4.93 -16.95 5.90
N LYS A 74 -3.95 -16.91 5.00
CA LYS A 74 -2.78 -17.80 4.99
C LYS A 74 -1.51 -17.06 5.45
N SER A 75 -0.37 -17.53 4.96
CA SER A 75 0.96 -17.01 5.29
C SER A 75 1.15 -15.54 4.92
N GLN A 76 2.00 -14.88 5.68
CA GLN A 76 2.52 -13.56 5.33
C GLN A 76 3.57 -13.70 4.22
N PHE A 77 3.50 -12.84 3.20
CA PHE A 77 4.49 -12.80 2.12
C PHE A 77 5.12 -11.43 1.90
N GLY A 78 4.64 -10.40 2.59
CA GLY A 78 5.21 -9.06 2.54
C GLY A 78 5.13 -8.36 3.89
N SER A 79 6.18 -7.63 4.25
CA SER A 79 6.24 -6.83 5.48
C SER A 79 6.87 -5.48 5.19
N GLY A 80 6.20 -4.44 5.62
CA GLY A 80 6.67 -3.07 5.57
C GLY A 80 6.50 -2.39 6.93
N LYS A 81 7.06 -1.20 7.09
CA LYS A 81 6.99 -0.42 8.33
C LYS A 81 5.56 -0.04 8.73
N GLU A 82 4.64 0.02 7.78
CA GLU A 82 3.30 0.55 7.95
C GLU A 82 2.18 -0.43 7.63
N SER A 83 2.51 -1.51 6.95
CA SER A 83 1.55 -2.55 6.57
C SER A 83 2.22 -3.91 6.45
N GLN A 84 1.41 -4.94 6.58
CA GLN A 84 1.80 -6.32 6.32
C GLN A 84 0.88 -6.90 5.27
N VAL A 85 1.41 -7.79 4.42
CA VAL A 85 0.66 -8.39 3.32
C VAL A 85 0.59 -9.89 3.52
N PHE A 86 -0.64 -10.41 3.52
CA PHE A 86 -0.96 -11.81 3.68
C PHE A 86 -1.62 -12.37 2.44
N LEU A 87 -1.42 -13.65 2.21
CA LEU A 87 -2.19 -14.42 1.26
C LEU A 87 -3.53 -14.79 1.87
N ALA A 88 -4.61 -14.68 1.11
CA ALA A 88 -5.95 -15.07 1.53
C ALA A 88 -6.66 -15.83 0.41
N ASP A 89 -7.59 -16.72 0.78
CA ASP A 89 -8.45 -17.42 -0.17
C ASP A 89 -9.76 -16.66 -0.33
N ALA A 90 -10.13 -16.38 -1.56
CA ALA A 90 -11.49 -15.95 -1.90
C ALA A 90 -12.47 -17.12 -1.84
N PRO A 91 -13.78 -16.85 -1.77
CA PRO A 91 -14.81 -17.91 -1.74
C PRO A 91 -14.81 -18.81 -2.96
N ASP A 92 -14.41 -18.28 -4.12
CA ASP A 92 -14.28 -19.01 -5.41
C ASP A 92 -12.97 -19.80 -5.55
N GLY A 93 -12.11 -19.78 -4.52
CA GLY A 93 -10.81 -20.44 -4.51
C GLY A 93 -9.68 -19.63 -5.15
N SER A 94 -9.94 -18.44 -5.69
CA SER A 94 -8.88 -17.57 -6.17
C SER A 94 -8.07 -16.97 -5.02
N LEU A 95 -6.80 -16.62 -5.31
CA LEU A 95 -5.90 -16.04 -4.30
C LEU A 95 -6.01 -14.51 -4.27
N LEU A 96 -6.02 -13.98 -3.06
CA LEU A 96 -6.05 -12.56 -2.76
C LEU A 96 -4.79 -12.14 -1.98
N ALA A 97 -4.33 -10.93 -2.23
CA ALA A 97 -3.41 -10.24 -1.35
C ALA A 97 -4.23 -9.39 -0.36
N LEU A 98 -4.05 -9.66 0.93
CA LEU A 98 -4.62 -8.88 2.03
C LEU A 98 -3.54 -7.97 2.61
N LYS A 99 -3.61 -6.68 2.32
CA LYS A 99 -2.75 -5.66 2.91
C LYS A 99 -3.43 -5.11 4.17
N ILE A 100 -2.77 -5.28 5.31
CA ILE A 100 -3.23 -4.85 6.63
C ILE A 100 -2.40 -3.66 7.07
N TYR A 101 -3.03 -2.49 7.21
CA TYR A 101 -2.39 -1.30 7.71
C TYR A 101 -2.28 -1.34 9.23
N LEU A 102 -1.07 -1.05 9.75
CA LEU A 102 -0.78 -1.10 11.18
C LEU A 102 -1.22 0.19 11.89
N THR A 103 -1.88 0.04 13.04
CA THR A 103 -2.40 1.17 13.82
C THR A 103 -1.33 1.84 14.69
N VAL A 104 -0.13 1.28 14.81
CA VAL A 104 0.91 1.70 15.77
C VAL A 104 2.07 2.46 15.12
N SER A 105 2.02 2.78 13.82
CA SER A 105 3.14 3.41 13.13
C SER A 105 3.30 4.90 13.43
N ALA A 106 4.45 5.29 14.01
CA ALA A 106 4.83 6.70 14.20
C ALA A 106 5.06 7.48 12.88
N GLU A 107 5.20 6.77 11.76
CA GLU A 107 5.47 7.35 10.43
C GLU A 107 4.24 7.94 9.74
N PHE A 108 3.02 7.66 10.25
CA PHE A 108 1.78 8.25 9.71
C PHE A 108 1.79 9.79 9.67
N LYS A 109 2.52 10.44 10.58
CA LYS A 109 2.65 11.91 10.58
C LYS A 109 3.39 12.42 9.34
N LYS A 110 4.38 11.68 8.83
CA LYS A 110 5.14 12.06 7.62
C LYS A 110 4.29 11.97 6.35
N ARG A 111 3.25 11.14 6.35
CA ARG A 111 2.35 10.96 5.20
C ARG A 111 1.23 11.98 5.10
N LEU A 112 1.05 12.85 6.07
CA LEU A 112 0.04 13.92 6.00
C LEU A 112 0.19 14.78 4.74
N GLN A 113 1.40 14.95 4.21
CA GLN A 113 1.65 15.68 2.96
C GLN A 113 0.94 15.10 1.72
N TYR A 114 0.68 13.78 1.69
CA TYR A 114 -0.04 13.11 0.59
C TYR A 114 -1.57 13.18 0.75
N ILE A 115 -2.04 13.67 1.90
CA ILE A 115 -3.46 13.87 2.21
C ILE A 115 -3.80 15.35 2.16
N GLN A 116 -2.88 16.22 2.61
CA GLN A 116 -3.03 17.66 2.57
C GLN A 116 -3.06 18.10 1.10
N GLY A 117 -4.21 18.62 0.66
CA GLY A 117 -4.46 18.98 -0.73
C GLY A 117 -5.29 17.96 -1.53
N ASP A 118 -5.53 16.76 -1.02
CA ASP A 118 -6.44 15.79 -1.64
C ASP A 118 -7.88 16.07 -1.18
N ARG A 119 -8.71 16.62 -2.08
CA ARG A 119 -10.11 16.99 -1.82
C ARG A 119 -10.98 15.82 -1.34
N ARG A 120 -10.60 14.60 -1.67
CA ARG A 120 -11.35 13.38 -1.32
C ARG A 120 -11.31 13.06 0.19
N PHE A 121 -10.36 13.66 0.94
CA PHE A 121 -10.06 13.35 2.34
C PHE A 121 -10.06 14.56 3.26
N SER A 122 -10.70 15.67 2.87
CA SER A 122 -10.72 16.94 3.61
C SER A 122 -11.44 16.90 4.98
N LYS A 123 -12.26 15.89 5.26
CA LYS A 123 -13.03 15.74 6.50
C LYS A 123 -12.62 14.46 7.24
N THR A 124 -11.51 14.49 7.96
CA THR A 124 -11.04 13.30 8.71
C THR A 124 -11.08 13.56 10.20
N LYS A 125 -11.62 12.59 10.97
CA LYS A 125 -11.46 12.55 12.42
C LYS A 125 -10.00 12.29 12.75
N SER A 126 -9.47 12.92 13.79
CA SER A 126 -8.05 12.90 14.15
C SER A 126 -7.59 11.65 14.91
N ASP A 127 -8.47 10.66 15.13
CA ASP A 127 -8.05 9.41 15.78
C ASP A 127 -7.27 8.51 14.82
N VAL A 128 -6.28 7.78 15.37
CA VAL A 128 -5.34 6.94 14.59
C VAL A 128 -6.05 5.89 13.76
N ARG A 129 -7.12 5.25 14.27
CA ARG A 129 -7.86 4.20 13.56
C ARG A 129 -8.62 4.75 12.36
N SER A 130 -9.25 5.91 12.50
CA SER A 130 -9.91 6.61 11.39
C SER A 130 -8.90 6.99 10.31
N LEU A 131 -7.72 7.45 10.71
CA LEU A 131 -6.65 7.81 9.79
C LEU A 131 -6.15 6.59 9.01
N VAL A 132 -5.88 5.47 9.69
CA VAL A 132 -5.44 4.22 9.06
C VAL A 132 -6.50 3.65 8.11
N SER A 133 -7.77 3.69 8.52
CA SER A 133 -8.89 3.27 7.67
C SER A 133 -9.03 4.17 6.42
N MET A 134 -8.76 5.45 6.56
CA MET A 134 -8.74 6.40 5.45
C MET A 134 -7.60 6.07 4.46
N TRP A 135 -6.41 5.71 4.94
CA TRP A 135 -5.30 5.28 4.08
C TRP A 135 -5.64 4.04 3.26
N ALA A 136 -6.19 3.01 3.89
CA ALA A 136 -6.64 1.83 3.18
C ALA A 136 -7.68 2.17 2.10
N ASN A 137 -8.63 3.06 2.42
CA ASN A 137 -9.62 3.55 1.46
C ASN A 137 -8.99 4.40 0.34
N LYS A 138 -7.98 5.22 0.64
CA LYS A 138 -7.26 6.02 -0.34
C LYS A 138 -6.55 5.13 -1.35
N GLU A 139 -5.78 4.14 -0.87
CA GLU A 139 -5.12 3.18 -1.76
C GLU A 139 -6.12 2.40 -2.59
N TYR A 140 -7.20 1.92 -2.00
CA TYR A 140 -8.26 1.24 -2.73
C TYR A 140 -8.84 2.08 -3.88
N LYS A 141 -9.16 3.35 -3.62
CA LYS A 141 -9.69 4.27 -4.65
C LYS A 141 -8.66 4.56 -5.74
N ASN A 142 -7.40 4.74 -5.37
CA ASN A 142 -6.31 4.95 -6.33
C ASN A 142 -6.12 3.72 -7.23
N LEU A 143 -6.08 2.52 -6.65
CA LEU A 143 -6.04 1.26 -7.40
C LEU A 143 -7.25 1.09 -8.32
N GLN A 144 -8.47 1.44 -7.86
CA GLN A 144 -9.66 1.38 -8.70
C GLN A 144 -9.56 2.32 -9.92
N SER A 145 -9.08 3.57 -9.71
CA SER A 145 -8.90 4.53 -10.79
C SER A 145 -7.85 4.04 -11.78
N ALA A 146 -6.70 3.57 -11.30
CA ALA A 146 -5.63 3.03 -12.12
C ALA A 146 -6.11 1.81 -12.93
N TYR A 147 -6.74 0.82 -12.26
CA TYR A 147 -7.25 -0.39 -12.90
C TYR A 147 -8.27 -0.10 -14.00
N ARG A 148 -9.26 0.76 -13.73
CA ARG A 148 -10.28 1.17 -14.71
C ARG A 148 -9.71 1.93 -15.89
N SER A 149 -8.57 2.58 -15.71
CA SER A 149 -7.87 3.33 -16.76
C SER A 149 -6.91 2.47 -17.58
N GLY A 150 -6.87 1.16 -17.33
CA GLY A 150 -6.03 0.21 -18.07
C GLY A 150 -4.58 0.16 -17.60
N VAL A 151 -4.24 0.79 -16.45
CA VAL A 151 -2.92 0.64 -15.84
C VAL A 151 -2.81 -0.77 -15.28
N SER A 152 -1.66 -1.40 -15.52
CA SER A 152 -1.35 -2.74 -15.02
C SER A 152 -1.08 -2.67 -13.51
N VAL A 153 -2.08 -3.03 -12.71
CA VAL A 153 -2.06 -3.02 -11.23
C VAL A 153 -2.80 -4.24 -10.69
N PRO A 154 -2.58 -4.67 -9.44
CA PRO A 154 -3.41 -5.66 -8.79
C PRO A 154 -4.88 -5.22 -8.80
N ALA A 155 -5.78 -6.04 -9.32
CA ALA A 155 -7.20 -5.70 -9.37
C ALA A 155 -7.74 -5.51 -7.93
N PRO A 156 -8.25 -4.32 -7.56
CA PRO A 156 -8.81 -4.09 -6.23
C PRO A 156 -10.13 -4.82 -6.07
N VAL A 157 -10.29 -5.56 -4.97
CA VAL A 157 -11.50 -6.36 -4.70
C VAL A 157 -12.44 -5.63 -3.75
N PHE A 158 -12.00 -5.35 -2.53
CA PHE A 158 -12.72 -4.51 -1.58
C PHE A 158 -11.80 -3.99 -0.47
N VAL A 159 -12.30 -3.02 0.29
CA VAL A 159 -11.65 -2.49 1.49
C VAL A 159 -12.62 -2.53 2.68
N LYS A 160 -12.11 -2.85 3.85
CA LYS A 160 -12.87 -2.84 5.11
C LYS A 160 -11.98 -2.35 6.25
N ARG A 161 -12.29 -1.18 6.83
CA ARG A 161 -11.43 -0.55 7.85
C ARG A 161 -9.99 -0.41 7.33
N ASN A 162 -9.00 -0.99 8.05
CA ASN A 162 -7.58 -1.03 7.70
C ASN A 162 -7.17 -2.23 6.84
N LEU A 163 -8.13 -2.96 6.27
CA LEU A 163 -7.92 -4.16 5.47
C LEU A 163 -8.20 -3.85 3.99
N LEU A 164 -7.20 -3.97 3.14
CA LEU A 164 -7.32 -3.83 1.68
C LEU A 164 -7.12 -5.19 1.02
N PHE A 165 -8.13 -5.62 0.25
CA PHE A 165 -8.09 -6.85 -0.53
C PHE A 165 -7.95 -6.54 -2.01
N MET A 166 -6.98 -7.17 -2.64
CA MET A 166 -6.72 -7.08 -4.07
C MET A 166 -6.36 -8.46 -4.63
N LYS A 167 -6.43 -8.63 -5.95
CA LYS A 167 -6.02 -9.88 -6.58
C LYS A 167 -4.53 -10.13 -6.32
N PHE A 168 -4.20 -11.35 -5.94
CA PHE A 168 -2.81 -11.76 -5.75
C PHE A 168 -2.07 -11.78 -7.09
N ILE A 169 -0.85 -11.27 -7.10
CA ILE A 169 0.06 -11.29 -8.26
C ILE A 169 1.11 -12.37 -8.01
N GLY A 170 0.87 -13.54 -8.58
CA GLY A 170 1.69 -14.73 -8.37
C GLY A 170 1.06 -15.96 -9.01
N ASP A 171 1.59 -17.13 -8.67
CA ASP A 171 1.08 -18.42 -9.14
C ASP A 171 -0.06 -18.97 -8.29
N SER A 172 -0.63 -20.10 -8.72
CA SER A 172 -1.71 -20.79 -8.01
C SER A 172 -1.28 -21.44 -6.70
N GLU A 173 0.03 -21.61 -6.47
CA GLU A 173 0.59 -22.19 -5.26
C GLU A 173 0.81 -21.12 -4.16
N GLY A 174 0.63 -19.83 -4.50
CA GLY A 174 0.79 -18.72 -3.58
C GLY A 174 2.20 -18.10 -3.60
N ASN A 175 3.05 -18.45 -4.55
CA ASN A 175 4.33 -17.79 -4.75
C ASN A 175 4.13 -16.47 -5.48
N ALA A 176 4.51 -15.35 -4.85
CA ALA A 176 4.41 -14.03 -5.46
C ALA A 176 5.33 -13.90 -6.68
N GLU A 177 4.95 -13.04 -7.62
CA GLU A 177 5.83 -12.62 -8.71
C GLU A 177 7.03 -11.83 -8.19
N VAL A 178 8.09 -11.76 -8.99
CA VAL A 178 9.36 -11.14 -8.58
C VAL A 178 9.22 -9.62 -8.64
N ILE A 179 9.66 -8.93 -7.59
CA ILE A 179 9.83 -7.48 -7.59
C ILE A 179 10.95 -7.11 -8.59
N LEU A 180 10.75 -6.05 -9.37
CA LEU A 180 11.68 -5.64 -10.44
C LEU A 180 13.11 -5.44 -9.92
N ALA A 181 13.27 -4.93 -8.70
CA ALA A 181 14.55 -4.78 -8.02
C ALA A 181 15.35 -6.10 -7.93
N HIS A 182 14.66 -7.22 -7.82
CA HIS A 182 15.23 -8.57 -7.68
C HIS A 182 15.11 -9.40 -8.95
N SER A 183 14.64 -8.80 -10.04
CA SER A 183 14.55 -9.49 -11.33
C SER A 183 15.95 -9.87 -11.84
N PRO A 184 16.16 -11.11 -12.30
CA PRO A 184 17.45 -11.56 -12.81
C PRO A 184 17.85 -10.82 -14.10
N SER A 185 16.91 -10.28 -14.83
CA SER A 185 17.14 -9.51 -16.05
C SER A 185 16.10 -8.42 -16.23
N VAL A 186 16.53 -7.30 -16.77
CA VAL A 186 15.68 -6.19 -17.20
C VAL A 186 16.09 -5.75 -18.59
N SER A 187 15.17 -5.18 -19.37
CA SER A 187 15.38 -4.80 -20.76
C SER A 187 14.88 -3.39 -21.05
N LEU A 188 15.21 -2.87 -22.23
CA LEU A 188 14.67 -1.61 -22.71
C LEU A 188 13.14 -1.70 -22.91
N ASP A 189 12.60 -2.86 -23.23
CA ASP A 189 11.15 -3.07 -23.35
C ASP A 189 10.47 -2.94 -21.99
N ASP A 190 11.07 -3.45 -20.91
CA ASP A 190 10.57 -3.25 -19.54
C ASP A 190 10.54 -1.76 -19.17
N TYR A 191 11.60 -1.02 -19.50
CA TYR A 191 11.65 0.43 -19.30
C TYR A 191 10.53 1.15 -20.06
N ASN A 192 10.40 0.86 -21.35
CA ASN A 192 9.38 1.47 -22.20
C ASN A 192 7.96 1.16 -21.70
N GLU A 193 7.72 -0.06 -21.23
CA GLU A 193 6.44 -0.46 -20.65
C GLU A 193 6.16 0.31 -19.35
N ILE A 194 7.15 0.48 -18.46
CA ILE A 194 6.97 1.27 -17.23
C ILE A 194 6.63 2.72 -17.56
N ILE A 195 7.33 3.34 -18.51
CA ILE A 195 7.02 4.70 -18.95
C ILE A 195 5.60 4.81 -19.53
N GLU A 196 5.15 3.79 -20.26
CA GLU A 196 3.78 3.74 -20.76
C GLU A 196 2.76 3.60 -19.62
N GLN A 197 3.03 2.78 -18.61
CA GLN A 197 2.18 2.66 -17.43
C GLN A 197 2.10 3.98 -16.65
N ILE A 198 3.21 4.71 -16.50
CA ILE A 198 3.24 6.05 -15.90
C ILE A 198 2.39 7.03 -16.73
N ARG A 199 2.48 6.98 -18.06
CA ARG A 199 1.69 7.80 -18.96
C ARG A 199 0.18 7.53 -18.83
N LEU A 200 -0.22 6.26 -18.82
CA LEU A 200 -1.62 5.85 -18.60
C LEU A 200 -2.13 6.32 -17.23
N LEU A 201 -1.30 6.15 -16.19
CA LEU A 201 -1.62 6.58 -14.84
C LEU A 201 -1.88 8.09 -14.78
N TYR A 202 -1.00 8.89 -15.39
CA TYR A 202 -1.12 10.34 -15.42
C TYR A 202 -2.31 10.82 -16.30
N GLN A 203 -2.36 10.36 -17.56
CA GLN A 203 -3.31 10.89 -18.53
C GLN A 203 -4.72 10.31 -18.42
N LYS A 204 -4.86 9.03 -18.02
CA LYS A 204 -6.15 8.33 -17.99
C LYS A 204 -6.72 8.21 -16.58
N ALA A 205 -5.89 7.89 -15.60
CA ALA A 205 -6.31 7.76 -14.21
C ALA A 205 -6.28 9.10 -13.45
N ALA A 206 -5.66 10.14 -14.02
CA ALA A 206 -5.40 11.44 -13.39
C ALA A 206 -4.65 11.31 -12.05
N LEU A 207 -3.69 10.37 -11.96
CA LEU A 207 -2.90 10.07 -10.78
C LEU A 207 -1.40 10.16 -11.06
N VAL A 208 -0.65 10.45 -10.00
CA VAL A 208 0.80 10.28 -9.89
C VAL A 208 1.03 9.27 -8.79
N HIS A 209 1.94 8.31 -8.97
CA HIS A 209 2.22 7.26 -7.98
C HIS A 209 2.82 7.83 -6.69
N ALA A 210 3.71 8.80 -6.86
CA ALA A 210 4.35 9.57 -5.79
C ALA A 210 5.23 8.76 -4.81
N ASP A 211 5.56 7.52 -5.19
CA ASP A 211 6.52 6.64 -4.50
C ASP A 211 6.96 5.51 -5.43
N LEU A 212 7.06 5.78 -6.74
CA LEU A 212 7.43 4.75 -7.70
C LEU A 212 8.94 4.52 -7.67
N SER A 213 9.28 3.24 -7.57
CA SER A 213 10.65 2.74 -7.67
C SER A 213 10.62 1.27 -8.13
N GLU A 214 11.79 0.70 -8.40
CA GLU A 214 11.97 -0.71 -8.71
C GLU A 214 11.40 -1.67 -7.63
N TYR A 215 11.19 -1.17 -6.41
CA TYR A 215 10.62 -1.95 -5.29
C TYR A 215 9.10 -2.00 -5.30
N ASN A 216 8.44 -1.13 -6.05
CA ASN A 216 6.98 -1.03 -6.17
C ASN A 216 6.46 -1.50 -7.54
N ILE A 217 7.23 -2.36 -8.20
CA ILE A 217 6.92 -2.93 -9.52
C ILE A 217 7.18 -4.44 -9.47
N PHE A 218 6.21 -5.25 -9.91
CA PHE A 218 6.45 -6.66 -10.23
C PHE A 218 6.82 -6.79 -11.71
N LYS A 219 7.79 -7.66 -11.98
CA LYS A 219 8.00 -8.25 -13.29
C LYS A 219 7.54 -9.70 -13.24
N THR A 220 6.43 -9.99 -13.92
CA THR A 220 5.86 -11.34 -13.92
C THR A 220 6.70 -12.31 -14.74
N ARG A 221 6.56 -13.62 -14.50
CA ARG A 221 7.19 -14.68 -15.31
C ARG A 221 6.81 -14.60 -16.78
N ALA A 222 5.65 -14.00 -17.09
CA ALA A 222 5.22 -13.72 -18.47
C ALA A 222 5.80 -12.42 -19.05
N GLY A 223 6.71 -11.75 -18.35
CA GLY A 223 7.34 -10.49 -18.77
C GLY A 223 6.46 -9.24 -18.58
N LYS A 224 5.29 -9.35 -17.94
CA LYS A 224 4.43 -8.19 -17.70
C LYS A 224 4.94 -7.34 -16.53
N ILE A 225 4.83 -6.04 -16.69
CA ILE A 225 5.05 -5.05 -15.64
C ILE A 225 3.71 -4.81 -14.89
N VAL A 226 3.76 -4.82 -13.55
CA VAL A 226 2.59 -4.54 -12.69
C VAL A 226 3.02 -3.58 -11.58
N LEU A 227 2.45 -2.38 -11.57
CA LEU A 227 2.70 -1.38 -10.53
C LEU A 227 1.89 -1.71 -9.28
N PHE A 228 2.44 -1.52 -8.08
CA PHE A 228 1.73 -1.74 -6.83
C PHE A 228 2.10 -0.71 -5.75
N ASP A 229 1.43 -0.74 -4.60
CA ASP A 229 1.57 0.21 -3.49
C ASP A 229 1.15 1.65 -3.84
N PHE A 230 -0.14 1.83 -4.08
CA PHE A 230 -0.75 3.12 -4.41
C PHE A 230 -1.14 3.97 -3.19
N GLY A 231 -0.64 3.64 -2.01
CA GLY A 231 -0.92 4.38 -0.78
C GLY A 231 -0.51 5.85 -0.87
N SER A 232 0.66 6.14 -1.41
CA SER A 232 1.19 7.50 -1.59
C SER A 232 0.59 8.25 -2.78
N ALA A 233 -0.05 7.55 -3.74
CA ALA A 233 -0.50 8.14 -4.99
C ALA A 233 -1.45 9.31 -4.78
N VAL A 234 -1.28 10.38 -5.58
CA VAL A 234 -2.03 11.64 -5.51
C VAL A 234 -2.67 11.96 -6.85
N GLU A 235 -3.73 12.79 -6.82
CA GLU A 235 -4.32 13.32 -8.06
C GLU A 235 -3.36 14.28 -8.76
N THR A 236 -3.42 14.34 -10.10
CA THR A 236 -2.57 15.25 -10.91
C THR A 236 -2.78 16.73 -10.58
N GLN A 237 -3.91 17.08 -9.92
CA GLN A 237 -4.20 18.43 -9.44
C GLN A 237 -3.56 18.73 -8.07
N HIS A 238 -2.94 17.75 -7.41
CA HIS A 238 -2.26 17.97 -6.13
C HIS A 238 -1.12 18.98 -6.31
N PRO A 239 -0.91 19.94 -5.37
CA PRO A 239 0.11 20.98 -5.50
C PRO A 239 1.51 20.44 -5.84
N ASN A 240 1.89 19.31 -5.28
CA ASN A 240 3.20 18.68 -5.44
C ASN A 240 3.22 17.56 -6.51
N ALA A 241 2.13 17.37 -7.28
CA ALA A 241 2.02 16.26 -8.23
C ALA A 241 3.17 16.21 -9.24
N LYS A 242 3.54 17.39 -9.80
CA LYS A 242 4.65 17.48 -10.76
C LYS A 242 5.98 17.08 -10.13
N GLN A 243 6.27 17.55 -8.93
CA GLN A 243 7.49 17.21 -8.21
C GLN A 243 7.56 15.71 -7.92
N PHE A 244 6.45 15.09 -7.49
CA PHE A 244 6.37 13.66 -7.27
C PHE A 244 6.58 12.87 -8.56
N LEU A 245 5.97 13.30 -9.67
CA LEU A 245 6.15 12.67 -10.97
C LEU A 245 7.60 12.70 -11.45
N VAL A 246 8.28 13.85 -11.31
CA VAL A 246 9.70 13.96 -11.65
C VAL A 246 10.52 13.00 -10.81
N ARG A 247 10.27 12.91 -9.49
CA ARG A 247 10.96 11.99 -8.60
C ARG A 247 10.74 10.52 -8.99
N ASP A 248 9.51 10.14 -9.31
CA ASP A 248 9.18 8.81 -9.78
C ASP A 248 9.97 8.44 -11.05
N ILE A 249 10.03 9.35 -12.04
CA ILE A 249 10.79 9.17 -13.28
C ILE A 249 12.29 9.07 -13.01
N VAL A 250 12.85 9.95 -12.17
CA VAL A 250 14.27 9.91 -11.79
C VAL A 250 14.65 8.59 -11.13
N ASN A 251 13.78 8.05 -10.25
CA ASN A 251 14.03 6.76 -9.60
C ASN A 251 14.08 5.62 -10.63
N ILE A 252 13.14 5.59 -11.56
CA ILE A 252 13.09 4.57 -12.62
C ILE A 252 14.31 4.71 -13.55
N ASN A 253 14.63 5.91 -14.04
CA ASN A 253 15.80 6.13 -14.88
C ASN A 253 17.07 5.64 -14.19
N ARG A 254 17.32 6.06 -12.95
CA ARG A 254 18.50 5.65 -12.16
C ARG A 254 18.62 4.14 -12.03
N PHE A 255 17.51 3.42 -11.83
CA PHE A 255 17.54 1.95 -11.77
C PHE A 255 18.00 1.34 -13.10
N PHE A 256 17.43 1.77 -14.22
CA PHE A 256 17.77 1.21 -15.53
C PHE A 256 19.15 1.61 -16.02
N GLU A 257 19.60 2.85 -15.76
CA GLU A 257 20.98 3.31 -16.01
C GLU A 257 22.01 2.44 -15.27
N LYS A 258 21.78 2.13 -13.99
CA LYS A 258 22.62 1.20 -13.20
C LYS A 258 22.70 -0.20 -13.79
N LYS A 259 21.70 -0.60 -14.59
CA LYS A 259 21.68 -1.88 -15.31
C LYS A 259 22.27 -1.80 -16.72
N GLY A 260 22.81 -0.62 -17.12
CA GLY A 260 23.42 -0.39 -18.44
C GLY A 260 22.41 -0.26 -19.57
N ILE A 261 21.18 0.14 -19.26
CA ILE A 261 20.12 0.35 -20.25
C ILE A 261 20.03 1.85 -20.55
N ASP A 262 20.06 2.20 -21.83
CA ASP A 262 19.88 3.59 -22.28
C ASP A 262 18.44 4.04 -22.00
N VAL A 263 18.30 5.13 -21.24
CA VAL A 263 17.02 5.72 -20.86
C VAL A 263 16.83 7.08 -21.51
N LEU A 264 15.59 7.51 -21.61
CA LEU A 264 15.26 8.87 -22.04
C LEU A 264 15.59 9.86 -20.91
N ASP A 265 16.05 11.07 -21.27
CA ASP A 265 16.18 12.14 -20.29
C ASP A 265 14.84 12.49 -19.65
N VAL A 266 14.89 13.01 -18.42
CA VAL A 266 13.69 13.28 -17.61
C VAL A 266 12.71 14.22 -18.33
N ASN A 267 13.20 15.24 -19.04
CA ASN A 267 12.35 16.17 -19.77
C ASN A 267 11.59 15.49 -20.91
N SER A 268 12.25 14.61 -21.65
CA SER A 268 11.66 13.81 -22.73
C SER A 268 10.56 12.88 -22.18
N VAL A 269 10.84 12.20 -21.05
CA VAL A 269 9.82 11.37 -20.38
C VAL A 269 8.64 12.21 -19.90
N MET A 270 8.90 13.37 -19.26
CA MET A 270 7.86 14.27 -18.79
C MET A 270 6.97 14.77 -19.93
N LYS A 271 7.55 15.13 -21.08
CA LYS A 271 6.77 15.51 -22.29
C LYS A 271 5.88 14.35 -22.75
N LYS A 272 6.42 13.13 -22.83
CA LYS A 272 5.67 11.92 -23.21
C LYS A 272 4.52 11.64 -22.23
N VAL A 273 4.77 11.77 -20.92
CA VAL A 273 3.79 11.48 -19.87
C VAL A 273 2.72 12.56 -19.78
N CYS A 274 3.09 13.85 -19.80
CA CYS A 274 2.14 14.95 -19.64
C CYS A 274 1.40 15.29 -20.96
N GLY A 275 1.95 14.91 -22.12
CA GLY A 275 1.33 15.21 -23.43
C GLY A 275 1.40 16.66 -23.85
N THR A 276 2.34 17.44 -23.33
CA THR A 276 2.49 18.88 -23.62
C THR A 276 3.93 19.23 -23.99
N ASP A 277 4.08 20.05 -25.05
CA ASP A 277 5.39 20.55 -25.49
C ASP A 277 5.90 21.76 -24.67
N GLN A 278 5.12 22.30 -23.73
CA GLN A 278 5.35 23.62 -23.13
C GLN A 278 5.80 23.62 -21.67
N THR A 279 6.40 22.60 -21.15
CA THR A 279 6.80 22.63 -19.74
C THR A 279 8.32 22.51 -19.59
N ASP A 280 8.94 23.60 -19.16
CA ASP A 280 10.29 23.59 -18.60
C ASP A 280 10.23 23.01 -17.17
N PHE A 281 10.74 21.81 -16.99
CA PHE A 281 10.80 21.12 -15.70
C PHE A 281 12.16 21.29 -14.99
N SER A 282 13.05 22.11 -15.54
CA SER A 282 14.42 22.29 -15.06
C SER A 282 14.50 22.68 -13.57
N ALA A 283 13.60 23.56 -13.12
CA ALA A 283 13.53 23.96 -11.71
C ALA A 283 13.13 22.81 -10.78
N SER A 284 12.23 21.93 -11.22
CA SER A 284 11.81 20.77 -10.44
C SER A 284 12.90 19.68 -10.37
N ILE A 285 13.66 19.52 -11.44
CA ILE A 285 14.78 18.57 -11.52
C ILE A 285 15.94 19.02 -10.64
N SER A 286 16.28 20.31 -10.67
CA SER A 286 17.37 20.88 -9.85
C SER A 286 17.11 20.71 -8.36
N ASN A 287 15.87 20.88 -7.89
CA ASN A 287 15.48 20.69 -6.51
C ASN A 287 15.62 19.23 -6.04
N ILE A 288 15.36 18.25 -6.93
CA ILE A 288 15.47 16.82 -6.61
C ILE A 288 16.95 16.38 -6.52
N HIS A 289 17.81 16.87 -7.42
CA HIS A 289 19.25 16.60 -7.34
C HIS A 289 19.83 17.12 -6.02
N PHE A 290 19.47 18.32 -5.61
CA PHE A 290 19.92 18.92 -4.36
C PHE A 290 19.48 18.12 -3.11
N GLN A 291 18.23 17.61 -3.10
CA GLN A 291 17.73 16.78 -2.00
C GLN A 291 18.41 15.40 -1.95
N SER A 292 18.69 14.78 -3.10
CA SER A 292 19.38 13.49 -3.15
C SER A 292 20.87 13.57 -2.75
N GLU A 293 21.52 14.71 -2.93
CA GLU A 293 22.89 14.97 -2.45
C GLU A 293 22.90 15.16 -0.92
N LEU A 294 21.92 15.83 -0.34
CA LEU A 294 21.80 15.99 1.11
C LEU A 294 21.53 14.64 1.83
N GLU A 295 20.66 13.81 1.30
CA GLU A 295 20.37 12.47 1.87
C GLU A 295 21.61 11.52 1.79
N ASN A 296 22.46 11.67 0.78
CA ASN A 296 23.71 10.92 0.67
C ASN A 296 24.82 11.44 1.63
N CYS A 297 24.76 12.70 2.05
CA CYS A 297 25.72 13.27 3.02
C CYS A 297 25.39 12.84 4.46
N ASP A 298 24.13 12.65 4.81
CA ASP A 298 23.72 12.23 6.16
C ASP A 298 23.97 10.73 6.43
N GLY A 299 24.24 9.92 5.41
CA GLY A 299 24.54 8.48 5.52
C GLY A 299 25.99 8.13 5.93
N TYR A 300 26.91 9.09 6.02
CA TYR A 300 28.34 8.85 6.32
C TYR A 300 28.78 9.28 7.73
N GLY A 301 27.86 9.66 8.59
CA GLY A 301 28.17 10.22 9.91
C GLY A 301 27.70 9.38 11.09
N SER A 302 27.98 8.07 11.16
CA SER A 302 27.96 7.31 12.43
C SER A 302 28.62 5.94 12.29
N SER A 303 29.94 5.95 12.26
CA SER A 303 30.76 4.79 12.61
C SER A 303 31.99 5.32 13.35
N ASN A 304 31.86 5.43 14.66
CA ASN A 304 32.96 5.38 15.63
C ASN A 304 32.39 4.89 16.95
#